data_06a621877344ba818d3c6b6460c34f17
#
_entry.id   06a621877344ba818d3c6b6460c34f17
#
_cell.length_a   1.000
_cell.length_b   1.000
_cell.length_c   1.000
_cell.angle_alpha   90.00
_cell.angle_beta   90.00
_cell.angle_gamma   90.00
#
_symmetry.space_group_name_H-M   'P 1'
#
loop_
_entity.id
_entity.type
_entity.pdbx_description
1 polymer ?
#
loop_
_entity_poly.entity_id
_entity_poly.type
_entity_poly.pdbx_seq_one_letter_code
_entity_poly.pdbx_strand_id
1 'polypeptide(L)'
;WDRKTRQTASTASDQARDEPAASHGLAVRQMNKNSPASGDWKSPGGEPIKGPLIESYSQPGAEFSRYEAWLLGTLNVLLINEAEDAAQEAFDCLNSIEQRLSKFLPESDVSLLNALAASRPVTVGEELLYLIERSRQAWEITGGAFDPSIGALMQAWGLVDMEPHSPDELELAKMLECRGMDLVEISPGTREVRFLRPGVSIDLGAIGKGYAADQVAALLQEKGVEKGAMLSGRSTVLTWGLPQDEPGWQVEICHPRDEDETLCRLEMQPGALSSSSAAERFLRSGGKTYGHILDPRSGLPTETIEGATIWTRQALLGDVLSTVLFILGREALGEGGCIEELVRAWTPAGEEPRASILLAEKNPGSWGGVSWETFHIGEPGFTAAD
;
A
#
# COMPACT_ATOMS: atom_id res chain seq x y z
N TRP A 1 13.43 -5.22 20.10
CA TRP A 1 12.32 -6.02 19.55
C TRP A 1 11.65 -6.80 20.67
N ASP A 2 10.41 -6.47 20.98
CA ASP A 2 9.65 -7.22 21.97
C ASP A 2 8.73 -8.21 21.22
N ARG A 3 9.00 -9.49 21.36
CA ARG A 3 8.26 -10.60 20.73
C ARG A 3 7.10 -10.97 21.64
N LYS A 4 5.88 -10.51 21.36
CA LYS A 4 4.79 -10.63 22.32
C LYS A 4 3.84 -11.81 22.11
N THR A 5 3.60 -12.30 20.90
CA THR A 5 2.60 -13.38 20.75
C THR A 5 2.83 -14.18 19.46
N ARG A 6 2.90 -15.48 19.58
CA ARG A 6 2.76 -16.42 18.49
C ARG A 6 1.43 -17.14 18.65
N GLN A 7 0.48 -16.86 17.80
CA GLN A 7 -0.79 -17.57 17.83
C GLN A 7 -0.98 -18.42 16.56
N THR A 8 -1.36 -19.64 16.76
CA THR A 8 -1.85 -20.52 15.70
C THR A 8 -3.37 -20.44 15.74
N ALA A 9 -4.02 -20.11 14.63
CA ALA A 9 -5.47 -20.11 14.57
C ALA A 9 -6.00 -21.47 15.04
N SER A 10 -6.81 -21.46 16.09
CA SER A 10 -7.36 -22.66 16.73
C SER A 10 -8.54 -23.17 15.90
N THR A 11 -8.66 -24.47 15.76
CA THR A 11 -9.84 -25.13 15.18
C THR A 11 -11.05 -24.89 16.09
N ALA A 12 -11.90 -23.92 15.74
CA ALA A 12 -13.16 -23.73 16.39
C ALA A 12 -14.14 -24.80 15.89
N SER A 13 -14.54 -25.70 16.79
CA SER A 13 -15.60 -26.67 16.55
C SER A 13 -16.95 -25.96 16.43
N ASP A 14 -17.77 -26.43 15.46
CA ASP A 14 -19.18 -26.11 15.29
C ASP A 14 -19.95 -26.13 16.61
N GLN A 15 -20.23 -24.97 17.15
CA GLN A 15 -21.31 -24.75 18.11
C GLN A 15 -22.05 -23.49 17.73
N ALA A 16 -23.35 -23.64 17.48
CA ALA A 16 -24.30 -22.58 17.25
C ALA A 16 -24.08 -21.45 18.27
N ARG A 17 -23.71 -20.26 17.81
CA ARG A 17 -23.59 -19.08 18.65
C ARG A 17 -24.89 -18.30 18.58
N ASP A 18 -25.54 -18.15 19.72
CA ASP A 18 -26.49 -17.08 19.98
C ASP A 18 -25.79 -15.74 19.66
N GLU A 19 -26.41 -14.94 18.81
CA GLU A 19 -25.91 -13.60 18.47
C GLU A 19 -25.89 -12.75 19.75
N PRO A 20 -24.72 -12.23 20.17
CA PRO A 20 -24.72 -11.14 21.15
C PRO A 20 -25.16 -9.85 20.44
N ALA A 21 -25.97 -9.07 21.12
CA ALA A 21 -26.47 -7.77 20.69
C ALA A 21 -25.36 -6.91 20.09
N ALA A 22 -25.64 -6.34 18.92
CA ALA A 22 -24.74 -5.52 18.12
C ALA A 22 -24.05 -4.45 18.96
N SER A 23 -22.76 -4.62 19.22
CA SER A 23 -21.87 -3.52 19.57
C SER A 23 -21.71 -2.68 18.29
N HIS A 24 -22.03 -1.41 18.36
CA HIS A 24 -22.01 -0.47 17.23
C HIS A 24 -20.57 -0.02 16.88
N GLY A 25 -19.63 -0.95 16.78
CA GLY A 25 -18.29 -0.69 16.30
C GLY A 25 -18.28 -0.60 14.77
N LEU A 26 -17.78 0.50 14.21
CA LEU A 26 -17.57 0.65 12.78
C LEU A 26 -16.41 -0.27 12.37
N ALA A 27 -16.72 -1.48 11.93
CA ALA A 27 -15.71 -2.38 11.37
C ALA A 27 -15.32 -1.88 9.98
N VAL A 28 -14.10 -1.39 9.84
CA VAL A 28 -13.51 -1.08 8.54
C VAL A 28 -13.12 -2.41 7.91
N ARG A 29 -14.03 -3.01 7.14
CA ARG A 29 -13.71 -4.20 6.33
C ARG A 29 -12.84 -3.79 5.15
N GLN A 30 -11.72 -4.45 4.95
CA GLN A 30 -11.09 -4.49 3.65
C GLN A 30 -12.15 -4.97 2.64
N MET A 31 -12.35 -4.22 1.59
CA MET A 31 -13.50 -4.24 0.69
C MET A 31 -14.02 -5.61 0.26
N ASN A 32 -15.34 -5.76 0.24
CA ASN A 32 -16.07 -6.94 -0.24
C ASN A 32 -16.09 -7.02 -1.78
N LYS A 33 -16.06 -8.23 -2.34
CA LYS A 33 -16.08 -8.59 -3.78
C LYS A 33 -17.26 -8.06 -4.61
N ASN A 34 -18.26 -7.44 -3.98
CA ASN A 34 -19.42 -6.88 -4.69
C ASN A 34 -19.17 -5.46 -5.24
N SER A 35 -17.97 -4.91 -5.07
CA SER A 35 -17.55 -3.76 -5.86
C SER A 35 -17.25 -4.24 -7.29
N PRO A 36 -17.74 -3.57 -8.35
CA PRO A 36 -17.51 -4.02 -9.71
C PRO A 36 -16.03 -4.15 -9.99
N ALA A 37 -15.64 -5.26 -10.62
CA ALA A 37 -14.27 -5.56 -11.00
C ALA A 37 -13.69 -4.42 -11.85
N SER A 38 -12.41 -4.13 -11.66
CA SER A 38 -11.64 -3.20 -12.47
C SER A 38 -11.87 -3.44 -13.97
N GLY A 39 -12.58 -2.55 -14.64
CA GLY A 39 -12.78 -2.61 -16.09
C GLY A 39 -14.16 -2.16 -16.58
N ASP A 40 -15.18 -2.12 -15.75
CA ASP A 40 -16.54 -1.87 -16.19
C ASP A 40 -17.16 -0.55 -15.72
N TRP A 41 -16.36 0.35 -15.15
CA TRP A 41 -16.81 1.70 -14.85
C TRP A 41 -16.89 2.53 -16.12
N LYS A 42 -17.97 2.30 -16.86
CA LYS A 42 -18.40 3.15 -17.97
C LYS A 42 -19.64 3.89 -17.52
N SER A 43 -19.74 5.16 -17.95
CA SER A 43 -21.01 5.88 -17.85
C SER A 43 -22.12 5.03 -18.49
N PRO A 44 -23.40 5.22 -18.14
CA PRO A 44 -24.52 4.54 -18.78
C PRO A 44 -24.55 4.68 -20.33
N GLY A 45 -23.77 5.60 -20.90
CA GLY A 45 -23.57 5.79 -22.35
C GLY A 45 -22.28 5.16 -22.90
N GLY A 46 -21.48 4.45 -22.11
CA GLY A 46 -20.25 3.78 -22.57
C GLY A 46 -19.04 4.71 -22.75
N GLU A 47 -19.15 5.99 -22.42
CA GLU A 47 -18.02 6.93 -22.45
C GLU A 47 -17.16 6.79 -21.19
N PRO A 48 -15.83 7.03 -21.28
CA PRO A 48 -14.97 7.06 -20.10
C PRO A 48 -15.45 8.15 -19.13
N ILE A 49 -15.58 7.80 -17.86
CA ILE A 49 -16.01 8.73 -16.81
C ILE A 49 -14.94 9.81 -16.67
N LYS A 50 -15.30 11.04 -16.96
CA LYS A 50 -14.43 12.21 -16.77
C LYS A 50 -14.67 12.78 -15.38
N GLY A 51 -13.76 12.48 -14.44
CA GLY A 51 -13.76 12.97 -13.07
C GLY A 51 -14.20 11.92 -12.05
N PRO A 52 -13.97 12.16 -10.76
CA PRO A 52 -14.38 11.24 -9.71
C PRO A 52 -15.91 11.17 -9.63
N LEU A 53 -16.46 9.97 -9.73
CA LEU A 53 -17.84 9.70 -9.31
C LEU A 53 -17.80 9.55 -7.78
N ILE A 54 -18.43 10.49 -7.08
CA ILE A 54 -18.60 10.40 -5.64
C ILE A 54 -19.96 9.76 -5.37
N GLU A 55 -19.94 8.59 -4.77
CA GLU A 55 -21.14 7.98 -4.21
C GLU A 55 -21.13 8.21 -2.70
N SER A 56 -22.17 8.83 -2.16
CA SER A 56 -22.31 9.09 -0.74
C SER A 56 -23.32 8.15 -0.11
N TYR A 57 -22.95 7.55 1.01
CA TYR A 57 -23.81 6.68 1.79
C TYR A 57 -23.78 7.15 3.26
N SER A 58 -24.87 7.62 3.77
CA SER A 58 -25.03 7.87 5.20
C SER A 58 -26.18 7.03 5.75
N GLN A 59 -25.92 6.33 6.87
CA GLN A 59 -26.99 5.68 7.63
C GLN A 59 -27.48 6.64 8.72
N PRO A 60 -28.78 6.75 8.98
CA PRO A 60 -29.28 7.57 10.08
C PRO A 60 -28.64 7.15 11.40
N GLY A 61 -27.98 8.09 12.08
CA GLY A 61 -27.30 7.85 13.37
C GLY A 61 -25.87 7.29 13.25
N ALA A 62 -25.32 7.08 12.04
CA ALA A 62 -23.91 6.76 11.87
C ALA A 62 -23.03 7.98 12.19
N GLU A 63 -21.90 7.74 12.86
CA GLU A 63 -20.92 8.78 13.17
C GLU A 63 -20.25 9.35 11.93
N PHE A 64 -20.07 8.53 10.88
CA PHE A 64 -19.38 8.89 9.64
C PHE A 64 -20.29 8.68 8.45
N SER A 65 -20.19 9.61 7.49
CA SER A 65 -20.65 9.42 6.12
C SER A 65 -19.57 8.73 5.32
N ARG A 66 -20.00 7.88 4.38
CA ARG A 66 -19.11 7.13 3.48
C ARG A 66 -19.16 7.76 2.10
N TYR A 67 -18.00 8.10 1.54
CA TYR A 67 -17.82 8.62 0.19
C TYR A 67 -16.86 7.71 -0.58
N GLU A 68 -17.11 7.49 -1.85
CA GLU A 68 -16.33 6.59 -2.70
C GLU A 68 -15.94 7.24 -4.02
N ALA A 69 -14.71 6.97 -4.48
CA ALA A 69 -14.24 7.36 -5.80
C ALA A 69 -13.23 6.35 -6.36
N TRP A 70 -13.28 6.11 -7.68
CA TRP A 70 -12.27 5.31 -8.37
C TRP A 70 -11.14 6.21 -8.85
N LEU A 71 -9.98 6.17 -8.16
CA LEU A 71 -8.80 6.98 -8.42
C LEU A 71 -7.54 6.16 -8.09
N LEU A 72 -6.39 6.51 -8.65
CA LEU A 72 -5.13 5.81 -8.46
C LEU A 72 -5.21 4.31 -8.86
N GLY A 73 -6.06 3.99 -9.83
CA GLY A 73 -6.30 2.63 -10.29
C GLY A 73 -7.00 1.72 -9.28
N THR A 74 -7.66 2.29 -8.26
CA THR A 74 -8.37 1.54 -7.21
C THR A 74 -9.59 2.30 -6.69
N LEU A 75 -10.46 1.60 -5.96
CA LEU A 75 -11.53 2.25 -5.20
C LEU A 75 -10.94 2.90 -3.95
N ASN A 76 -11.24 4.16 -3.76
CA ASN A 76 -10.92 4.91 -2.54
C ASN A 76 -12.20 5.18 -1.76
N VAL A 77 -12.16 4.90 -0.47
CA VAL A 77 -13.28 5.13 0.46
C VAL A 77 -12.84 6.13 1.50
N LEU A 78 -13.65 7.14 1.72
CA LEU A 78 -13.45 8.13 2.76
C LEU A 78 -14.61 8.05 3.76
N LEU A 79 -14.28 7.96 5.05
CA LEU A 79 -15.20 7.97 6.17
C LEU A 79 -14.95 9.23 6.98
N ILE A 80 -15.84 10.22 6.89
CA ILE A 80 -15.77 11.47 7.64
C ILE A 80 -17.18 11.89 8.08
N ASN A 81 -17.28 12.70 9.14
CA ASN A 81 -18.54 13.23 9.62
C ASN A 81 -18.91 14.59 9.01
N GLU A 82 -18.16 15.03 8.03
CA GLU A 82 -18.28 16.32 7.38
C GLU A 82 -19.11 16.26 6.09
N ALA A 83 -19.43 17.46 5.57
CA ALA A 83 -20.22 17.62 4.37
C ALA A 83 -19.49 17.11 3.10
N GLU A 84 -20.28 16.86 2.07
CA GLU A 84 -19.85 16.39 0.74
C GLU A 84 -18.73 17.26 0.12
N ASP A 85 -18.70 18.57 0.41
CA ASP A 85 -17.67 19.48 -0.10
C ASP A 85 -16.25 19.09 0.38
N ALA A 86 -16.09 18.64 1.62
CA ALA A 86 -14.80 18.16 2.15
C ALA A 86 -14.36 16.85 1.48
N ALA A 87 -15.31 15.95 1.21
CA ALA A 87 -15.04 14.72 0.46
C ALA A 87 -14.65 15.01 -0.99
N GLN A 88 -15.34 15.97 -1.65
CA GLN A 88 -14.99 16.39 -3.00
C GLN A 88 -13.54 16.91 -3.07
N GLU A 89 -13.15 17.79 -2.15
CA GLU A 89 -11.78 18.32 -2.12
C GLU A 89 -10.72 17.23 -1.86
N ALA A 90 -11.05 16.24 -1.00
CA ALA A 90 -10.18 15.09 -0.80
C ALA A 90 -9.97 14.29 -2.09
N PHE A 91 -11.04 14.04 -2.84
CA PHE A 91 -10.94 13.33 -4.12
C PHE A 91 -10.32 14.18 -5.23
N ASP A 92 -10.49 15.49 -5.22
CA ASP A 92 -9.79 16.40 -6.12
C ASP A 92 -8.28 16.39 -5.84
N CYS A 93 -7.87 16.30 -4.57
CA CYS A 93 -6.48 16.10 -4.17
C CYS A 93 -5.92 14.78 -4.74
N LEU A 94 -6.63 13.66 -4.56
CA LEU A 94 -6.23 12.36 -5.13
C LEU A 94 -6.12 12.40 -6.66
N ASN A 95 -7.11 12.98 -7.33
CA ASN A 95 -7.08 13.12 -8.79
C ASN A 95 -5.90 13.96 -9.25
N SER A 96 -5.60 15.06 -8.56
CA SER A 96 -4.44 15.91 -8.84
C SER A 96 -3.11 15.14 -8.70
N ILE A 97 -2.99 14.29 -7.68
CA ILE A 97 -1.82 13.41 -7.49
C ILE A 97 -1.75 12.38 -8.61
N GLU A 98 -2.84 11.74 -8.99
CA GLU A 98 -2.89 10.78 -10.09
C GLU A 98 -2.44 11.41 -11.41
N GLN A 99 -2.92 12.63 -11.74
CA GLN A 99 -2.51 13.34 -12.95
C GLN A 99 -1.00 13.59 -13.02
N ARG A 100 -0.33 13.77 -11.88
CA ARG A 100 1.12 14.01 -11.84
C ARG A 100 1.95 12.74 -11.72
N LEU A 101 1.51 11.75 -10.94
CA LEU A 101 2.35 10.62 -10.54
C LEU A 101 2.01 9.29 -11.22
N SER A 102 0.91 9.22 -11.99
CA SER A 102 0.52 7.97 -12.65
C SER A 102 1.42 7.66 -13.84
N LYS A 103 2.10 6.51 -13.82
CA LYS A 103 2.85 6.00 -14.99
C LYS A 103 1.97 5.63 -16.19
N PHE A 104 0.65 5.56 -16.01
CA PHE A 104 -0.33 5.20 -17.06
C PHE A 104 -0.88 6.42 -17.81
N LEU A 105 -0.67 7.62 -17.29
CA LEU A 105 -1.08 8.87 -17.92
C LEU A 105 0.11 9.44 -18.71
N PRO A 106 0.01 9.57 -20.05
CA PRO A 106 1.15 9.97 -20.89
C PRO A 106 1.74 11.34 -20.56
N GLU A 107 0.93 12.25 -20.02
CA GLU A 107 1.33 13.63 -19.71
C GLU A 107 1.74 13.81 -18.24
N SER A 108 1.76 12.74 -17.44
CA SER A 108 2.20 12.82 -16.05
C SER A 108 3.70 13.09 -15.93
N ASP A 109 4.12 13.66 -14.80
CA ASP A 109 5.53 13.92 -14.51
C ASP A 109 6.36 12.61 -14.53
N VAL A 110 5.81 11.50 -14.02
CA VAL A 110 6.46 10.19 -14.04
C VAL A 110 6.61 9.67 -15.46
N SER A 111 5.57 9.76 -16.29
CA SER A 111 5.64 9.29 -17.70
C SER A 111 6.61 10.13 -18.53
N LEU A 112 6.61 11.45 -18.34
CA LEU A 112 7.56 12.36 -19.01
C LEU A 112 8.99 12.10 -18.53
N LEU A 113 9.21 11.87 -17.24
CA LEU A 113 10.50 11.49 -16.70
C LEU A 113 10.99 10.18 -17.34
N ASN A 114 10.17 9.14 -17.33
CA ASN A 114 10.50 7.84 -17.90
C ASN A 114 10.82 7.91 -19.40
N ALA A 115 10.13 8.76 -20.15
CA ALA A 115 10.36 8.93 -21.58
C ALA A 115 11.65 9.70 -21.92
N LEU A 116 12.06 10.65 -21.09
CA LEU A 116 13.06 11.65 -21.47
C LEU A 116 14.39 11.55 -20.69
N ALA A 117 14.36 11.04 -19.44
CA ALA A 117 15.48 11.16 -18.51
C ALA A 117 16.73 10.38 -18.94
N ALA A 118 16.60 9.34 -19.78
CA ALA A 118 17.74 8.63 -20.34
C ALA A 118 18.47 9.42 -21.45
N SER A 119 17.79 10.40 -22.08
CA SER A 119 18.35 11.20 -23.17
C SER A 119 18.86 12.56 -22.70
N ARG A 120 18.25 13.15 -21.68
CA ARG A 120 18.58 14.44 -21.11
C ARG A 120 18.08 14.56 -19.67
N PRO A 121 18.66 15.46 -18.84
CA PRO A 121 18.07 15.78 -17.54
C PRO A 121 16.64 16.32 -17.70
N VAL A 122 15.75 15.97 -16.77
CA VAL A 122 14.36 16.40 -16.71
C VAL A 122 14.13 17.10 -15.38
N THR A 123 13.66 18.35 -15.42
CA THR A 123 13.23 19.06 -14.21
C THR A 123 11.88 18.51 -13.77
N VAL A 124 11.78 18.05 -12.53
CA VAL A 124 10.57 17.47 -11.95
C VAL A 124 9.93 18.39 -10.91
N GLY A 125 8.66 18.16 -10.61
CA GLY A 125 7.97 18.82 -9.50
C GLY A 125 8.55 18.43 -8.14
N GLU A 126 8.33 19.25 -7.12
CA GLU A 126 8.83 19.00 -5.75
C GLU A 126 8.30 17.68 -5.17
N GLU A 127 7.06 17.35 -5.46
CA GLU A 127 6.39 16.12 -5.04
C GLU A 127 7.09 14.87 -5.62
N LEU A 128 7.33 14.85 -6.92
CA LEU A 128 8.01 13.71 -7.56
C LEU A 128 9.45 13.60 -7.08
N LEU A 129 10.15 14.73 -6.94
CA LEU A 129 11.51 14.75 -6.38
C LEU A 129 11.54 14.16 -4.97
N TYR A 130 10.63 14.60 -4.09
CA TYR A 130 10.52 14.07 -2.73
C TYR A 130 10.33 12.55 -2.71
N LEU A 131 9.43 12.03 -3.56
CA LEU A 131 9.18 10.58 -3.64
C LEU A 131 10.40 9.80 -4.17
N ILE A 132 11.12 10.36 -5.16
CA ILE A 132 12.35 9.76 -5.68
C ILE A 132 13.45 9.74 -4.60
N GLU A 133 13.61 10.82 -3.83
CA GLU A 133 14.60 10.90 -2.74
C GLU A 133 14.27 9.93 -1.60
N ARG A 134 13.00 9.86 -1.17
CA ARG A 134 12.54 8.88 -0.18
C ARG A 134 12.75 7.45 -0.65
N SER A 135 12.43 7.19 -1.91
CA SER A 135 12.64 5.86 -2.52
C SER A 135 14.12 5.49 -2.59
N ARG A 136 15.01 6.45 -2.89
CA ARG A 136 16.47 6.24 -2.85
C ARG A 136 16.93 5.86 -1.46
N GLN A 137 16.50 6.59 -0.44
CA GLN A 137 16.84 6.28 0.93
C GLN A 137 16.38 4.87 1.34
N ALA A 138 15.15 4.49 0.96
CA ALA A 138 14.65 3.14 1.18
C ALA A 138 15.46 2.09 0.41
N TRP A 139 15.83 2.35 -0.84
CA TRP A 139 16.69 1.48 -1.64
C TRP A 139 18.06 1.23 -0.98
N GLU A 140 18.71 2.30 -0.49
CA GLU A 140 20.00 2.23 0.20
C GLU A 140 19.91 1.38 1.48
N ILE A 141 18.93 1.68 2.35
CA ILE A 141 18.75 0.99 3.64
C ILE A 141 18.38 -0.49 3.45
N THR A 142 17.57 -0.81 2.42
CA THR A 142 17.10 -2.18 2.19
C THR A 142 18.02 -3.01 1.28
N GLY A 143 19.17 -2.47 0.87
CA GLY A 143 20.08 -3.16 -0.06
C GLY A 143 19.41 -3.49 -1.39
N GLY A 144 18.51 -2.62 -1.87
CA GLY A 144 17.80 -2.75 -3.13
C GLY A 144 16.57 -3.66 -3.09
N ALA A 145 16.10 -4.11 -1.93
CA ALA A 145 14.83 -4.83 -1.84
C ALA A 145 13.63 -3.92 -2.12
N PHE A 146 13.70 -2.64 -1.74
CA PHE A 146 12.81 -1.61 -2.25
C PHE A 146 13.47 -0.85 -3.39
N ASP A 147 12.90 -0.89 -4.58
CA ASP A 147 13.48 -0.24 -5.75
C ASP A 147 12.39 0.31 -6.68
N PRO A 148 12.16 1.63 -6.71
CA PRO A 148 11.18 2.21 -7.62
C PRO A 148 11.63 2.20 -9.09
N SER A 149 12.89 1.92 -9.40
CA SER A 149 13.38 1.81 -10.78
C SER A 149 13.06 0.45 -11.45
N ILE A 150 12.15 -0.30 -10.85
CA ILE A 150 11.72 -1.65 -11.26
C ILE A 150 10.85 -1.68 -12.54
N GLY A 151 10.50 -0.51 -13.13
CA GLY A 151 9.54 -0.43 -14.22
C GLY A 151 9.83 -1.34 -15.41
N ALA A 152 11.11 -1.49 -15.78
CA ALA A 152 11.53 -2.40 -16.84
C ALA A 152 11.24 -3.88 -16.52
N LEU A 153 11.45 -4.30 -15.26
CA LEU A 153 11.11 -5.65 -14.80
C LEU A 153 9.59 -5.87 -14.79
N MET A 154 8.82 -4.89 -14.33
CA MET A 154 7.35 -4.93 -14.34
C MET A 154 6.80 -5.09 -15.76
N GLN A 155 7.43 -4.44 -16.74
CA GLN A 155 7.07 -4.59 -18.16
C GLN A 155 7.46 -5.97 -18.70
N ALA A 156 8.66 -6.46 -18.39
CA ALA A 156 9.12 -7.77 -18.83
C ALA A 156 8.27 -8.94 -18.32
N TRP A 157 7.63 -8.77 -17.16
CA TRP A 157 6.66 -9.71 -16.60
C TRP A 157 5.20 -9.48 -17.09
N GLY A 158 4.97 -8.49 -17.98
CA GLY A 158 3.63 -8.16 -18.49
C GLY A 158 2.69 -7.59 -17.40
N LEU A 159 3.26 -7.05 -16.32
CA LEU A 159 2.49 -6.50 -15.21
C LEU A 159 1.96 -5.09 -15.50
N VAL A 160 2.54 -4.40 -16.47
CA VAL A 160 2.12 -3.07 -16.91
C VAL A 160 0.92 -3.17 -17.84
N ASP A 161 0.99 -4.06 -18.82
CA ASP A 161 -0.01 -4.22 -19.90
C ASP A 161 -1.12 -5.20 -19.52
N MET A 162 -1.10 -5.76 -18.31
CA MET A 162 -2.03 -6.78 -17.82
C MET A 162 -2.06 -8.05 -18.69
N GLU A 163 -0.97 -8.34 -19.39
CA GLU A 163 -0.73 -9.56 -20.17
C GLU A 163 0.44 -10.36 -19.55
N PRO A 164 0.20 -11.00 -18.40
CA PRO A 164 1.27 -11.64 -17.63
C PRO A 164 1.96 -12.77 -18.39
N HIS A 165 3.29 -12.70 -18.45
CA HIS A 165 4.14 -13.76 -19.00
C HIS A 165 5.44 -13.83 -18.20
N SER A 166 6.15 -14.96 -18.33
CA SER A 166 7.48 -15.13 -17.72
C SER A 166 8.53 -14.73 -18.75
N PRO A 167 9.40 -13.75 -18.45
CA PRO A 167 10.53 -13.43 -19.33
C PRO A 167 11.49 -14.63 -19.44
N ASP A 168 12.21 -14.74 -20.55
CA ASP A 168 13.32 -15.67 -20.64
C ASP A 168 14.55 -15.16 -19.88
N GLU A 169 15.56 -16.04 -19.65
CA GLU A 169 16.76 -15.70 -18.88
C GLU A 169 17.55 -14.52 -19.47
N LEU A 170 17.60 -14.40 -20.78
CA LEU A 170 18.33 -13.32 -21.45
C LEU A 170 17.60 -11.99 -21.35
N GLU A 171 16.28 -12.00 -21.46
CA GLU A 171 15.41 -10.84 -21.26
C GLU A 171 15.50 -10.37 -19.81
N LEU A 172 15.34 -11.29 -18.85
CA LEU A 172 15.47 -10.98 -17.42
C LEU A 172 16.83 -10.36 -17.09
N ALA A 173 17.92 -10.94 -17.59
CA ALA A 173 19.27 -10.42 -17.37
C ALA A 173 19.44 -8.98 -17.90
N LYS A 174 18.87 -8.66 -19.07
CA LYS A 174 18.88 -7.30 -19.63
C LYS A 174 18.07 -6.32 -18.77
N MET A 175 16.91 -6.74 -18.27
CA MET A 175 16.07 -5.87 -17.43
C MET A 175 16.71 -5.61 -16.07
N LEU A 176 17.40 -6.61 -15.51
CA LEU A 176 18.18 -6.44 -14.28
C LEU A 176 19.30 -5.39 -14.41
N GLU A 177 19.83 -5.17 -15.61
CA GLU A 177 20.78 -4.10 -15.85
C GLU A 177 20.15 -2.69 -15.90
N CYS A 178 18.83 -2.58 -16.00
CA CYS A 178 18.09 -1.31 -16.10
C CYS A 178 17.42 -0.90 -14.78
N ARG A 179 17.82 -1.50 -13.65
CA ARG A 179 17.25 -1.24 -12.32
C ARG A 179 18.34 -0.79 -11.35
N GLY A 180 17.94 -0.11 -10.29
CA GLY A 180 18.83 0.38 -9.23
C GLY A 180 18.81 1.91 -9.16
N MET A 181 18.66 2.44 -7.95
CA MET A 181 18.64 3.89 -7.75
C MET A 181 20.02 4.54 -7.95
N ASP A 182 21.10 3.77 -8.04
CA ASP A 182 22.41 4.20 -8.50
C ASP A 182 22.43 4.61 -9.99
N LEU A 183 21.47 4.15 -10.78
CA LEU A 183 21.27 4.58 -12.16
C LEU A 183 20.41 5.85 -12.30
N VAL A 184 19.91 6.41 -11.21
CA VAL A 184 19.07 7.61 -11.18
C VAL A 184 19.86 8.76 -10.55
N GLU A 185 20.39 9.64 -11.36
CA GLU A 185 21.10 10.83 -10.92
C GLU A 185 20.11 11.94 -10.54
N ILE A 186 20.27 12.53 -9.35
CA ILE A 186 19.41 13.59 -8.82
C ILE A 186 20.25 14.82 -8.55
N SER A 187 19.76 15.98 -9.02
CA SER A 187 20.33 17.28 -8.74
C SER A 187 19.32 18.13 -7.94
N PRO A 188 19.30 18.02 -6.61
CA PRO A 188 18.25 18.66 -5.78
C PRO A 188 18.17 20.18 -5.98
N GLY A 189 19.29 20.85 -6.18
CA GLY A 189 19.35 22.31 -6.36
C GLY A 189 18.63 22.80 -7.63
N THR A 190 18.57 22.00 -8.68
CA THR A 190 17.87 22.29 -9.95
C THR A 190 16.62 21.46 -10.13
N ARG A 191 16.36 20.49 -9.23
CA ARG A 191 15.29 19.47 -9.33
C ARG A 191 15.37 18.67 -10.62
N GLU A 192 16.58 18.49 -11.16
CA GLU A 192 16.81 17.69 -12.35
C GLU A 192 17.06 16.24 -11.98
N VAL A 193 16.42 15.34 -12.73
CA VAL A 193 16.61 13.89 -12.64
C VAL A 193 17.06 13.38 -13.99
N ARG A 194 18.07 12.50 -14.00
CA ARG A 194 18.63 11.88 -15.19
C ARG A 194 18.81 10.38 -14.96
N PHE A 195 18.50 9.60 -15.97
CA PHE A 195 18.82 8.17 -15.99
C PHE A 195 20.16 7.94 -16.68
N LEU A 196 21.05 7.24 -16.01
CA LEU A 196 22.39 6.94 -16.52
C LEU A 196 22.40 5.85 -17.58
N ARG A 197 21.26 5.16 -17.76
CA ARG A 197 21.12 4.06 -18.73
C ARG A 197 19.73 4.10 -19.40
N PRO A 198 19.65 3.84 -20.73
CA PRO A 198 18.38 3.57 -21.38
C PRO A 198 17.68 2.35 -20.79
N GLY A 199 16.36 2.39 -20.66
CA GLY A 199 15.55 1.31 -20.09
C GLY A 199 15.26 1.45 -18.59
N VAL A 200 15.95 2.32 -17.85
CA VAL A 200 15.57 2.68 -16.48
C VAL A 200 14.18 3.32 -16.51
N SER A 201 13.30 2.87 -15.62
CA SER A 201 11.92 3.39 -15.53
C SER A 201 11.43 3.37 -14.09
N ILE A 202 10.96 4.52 -13.63
CA ILE A 202 10.41 4.72 -12.27
C ILE A 202 8.96 4.25 -12.22
N ASP A 203 8.65 3.48 -11.20
CA ASP A 203 7.33 3.03 -10.80
C ASP A 203 7.08 3.35 -9.32
N LEU A 204 6.09 4.17 -9.05
CA LEU A 204 5.74 4.60 -7.68
C LEU A 204 4.62 3.76 -7.05
N GLY A 205 4.28 2.60 -7.62
CA GLY A 205 3.15 1.77 -7.16
C GLY A 205 3.25 1.30 -5.71
N ALA A 206 4.47 1.16 -5.16
CA ALA A 206 4.73 0.70 -3.80
C ALA A 206 4.91 1.84 -2.77
N ILE A 207 4.69 3.11 -3.17
CA ILE A 207 4.84 4.28 -2.28
C ILE A 207 3.75 5.33 -2.54
N GLY A 208 3.16 5.35 -3.73
CA GLY A 208 2.30 6.43 -4.19
C GLY A 208 0.93 6.47 -3.50
N LYS A 209 0.36 5.31 -3.16
CA LYS A 209 -0.94 5.27 -2.46
C LYS A 209 -0.81 5.79 -1.02
N GLY A 210 0.23 5.37 -0.32
CA GLY A 210 0.51 5.86 1.03
C GLY A 210 0.75 7.36 1.04
N TYR A 211 1.54 7.87 0.08
CA TYR A 211 1.73 9.30 -0.08
C TYR A 211 0.41 10.04 -0.30
N ALA A 212 -0.43 9.56 -1.21
CA ALA A 212 -1.70 10.19 -1.52
C ALA A 212 -2.67 10.18 -0.32
N ALA A 213 -2.69 9.09 0.46
CA ALA A 213 -3.49 9.01 1.69
C ALA A 213 -3.00 10.03 2.74
N ASP A 214 -1.69 10.16 2.94
CA ASP A 214 -1.12 11.15 3.87
C ASP A 214 -1.49 12.60 3.44
N GLN A 215 -1.48 12.91 2.13
CA GLN A 215 -1.86 14.24 1.64
C GLN A 215 -3.35 14.54 1.86
N VAL A 216 -4.22 13.56 1.63
CA VAL A 216 -5.67 13.72 1.90
C VAL A 216 -5.94 13.92 3.38
N ALA A 217 -5.32 13.14 4.26
CA ALA A 217 -5.51 13.29 5.69
C ALA A 217 -5.01 14.67 6.19
N ALA A 218 -3.85 15.12 5.70
CA ALA A 218 -3.33 16.45 6.04
C ALA A 218 -4.28 17.56 5.58
N LEU A 219 -4.77 17.51 4.33
CA LEU A 219 -5.73 18.46 3.79
C LEU A 219 -7.00 18.53 4.65
N LEU A 220 -7.58 17.39 5.00
CA LEU A 220 -8.82 17.33 5.79
C LEU A 220 -8.62 17.83 7.22
N GLN A 221 -7.48 17.49 7.84
CA GLN A 221 -7.14 17.98 9.19
C GLN A 221 -6.91 19.51 9.20
N GLU A 222 -6.25 20.08 8.19
CA GLU A 222 -6.12 21.53 8.03
C GLU A 222 -7.47 22.24 7.91
N LYS A 223 -8.49 21.54 7.36
CA LYS A 223 -9.87 22.05 7.27
C LYS A 223 -10.70 21.83 8.54
N GLY A 224 -10.09 21.23 9.57
CA GLY A 224 -10.76 21.00 10.86
C GLY A 224 -11.53 19.69 10.94
N VAL A 225 -11.36 18.76 9.98
CA VAL A 225 -11.91 17.40 10.09
C VAL A 225 -11.09 16.64 11.14
N GLU A 226 -11.58 16.60 12.36
CA GLU A 226 -10.82 16.09 13.53
C GLU A 226 -10.62 14.58 13.50
N LYS A 227 -11.52 13.84 12.84
CA LYS A 227 -11.48 12.37 12.79
C LYS A 227 -12.03 11.83 11.47
N GLY A 228 -11.45 10.73 11.03
CA GLY A 228 -11.85 10.05 9.81
C GLY A 228 -10.97 8.87 9.46
N ALA A 229 -11.36 8.18 8.40
CA ALA A 229 -10.58 7.11 7.81
C ALA A 229 -10.60 7.20 6.28
N MET A 230 -9.48 6.88 5.66
CA MET A 230 -9.35 6.70 4.23
C MET A 230 -8.84 5.29 3.93
N LEU A 231 -9.52 4.61 3.02
CA LEU A 231 -9.12 3.32 2.50
C LEU A 231 -8.74 3.50 1.03
N SER A 232 -7.53 3.12 0.65
CA SER A 232 -7.09 3.12 -0.74
C SER A 232 -6.85 1.69 -1.21
N GLY A 233 -7.78 1.20 -2.01
CA GLY A 233 -7.83 -0.20 -2.39
C GLY A 233 -7.95 -1.11 -1.18
N ARG A 234 -7.26 -2.25 -1.28
CA ARG A 234 -7.25 -3.28 -0.22
C ARG A 234 -5.98 -3.23 0.63
N SER A 235 -5.05 -2.38 0.24
CA SER A 235 -3.69 -2.39 0.79
C SER A 235 -3.41 -1.29 1.79
N THR A 236 -4.16 -0.18 1.76
CA THR A 236 -3.82 0.98 2.60
C THR A 236 -5.06 1.51 3.32
N VAL A 237 -4.99 1.57 4.65
CA VAL A 237 -5.98 2.20 5.52
C VAL A 237 -5.25 3.27 6.32
N LEU A 238 -5.71 4.51 6.26
CA LEU A 238 -5.20 5.61 7.08
C LEU A 238 -6.34 6.16 7.94
N THR A 239 -6.09 6.31 9.24
CA THR A 239 -7.07 6.85 10.20
C THR A 239 -6.47 8.02 10.96
N TRP A 240 -7.30 8.99 11.34
CA TRP A 240 -6.93 10.09 12.21
C TRP A 240 -8.05 10.37 13.21
N GLY A 241 -7.70 10.88 14.39
CA GLY A 241 -8.62 10.95 15.53
C GLY A 241 -9.17 9.57 15.92
N LEU A 242 -9.98 9.52 16.95
CA LEU A 242 -10.64 8.28 17.39
C LEU A 242 -12.15 8.36 17.15
N PRO A 243 -12.80 7.23 16.79
CA PRO A 243 -14.25 7.15 16.80
C PRO A 243 -14.81 7.49 18.20
N GLN A 244 -16.05 7.95 18.25
CA GLN A 244 -16.66 8.34 19.52
C GLN A 244 -16.78 7.14 20.45
N ASP A 245 -16.33 7.32 21.71
CA ASP A 245 -16.39 6.31 22.77
C ASP A 245 -15.64 5.00 22.49
N GLU A 246 -14.76 4.96 21.47
CA GLU A 246 -13.97 3.78 21.13
C GLU A 246 -12.48 3.96 21.48
N PRO A 247 -11.80 2.92 21.97
CA PRO A 247 -10.37 2.98 22.31
C PRO A 247 -9.45 2.98 21.08
N GLY A 248 -9.96 2.58 19.91
CA GLY A 248 -9.22 2.45 18.65
C GLY A 248 -10.15 2.19 17.48
N TRP A 249 -9.60 2.20 16.30
CA TRP A 249 -10.27 1.79 15.06
C TRP A 249 -10.28 0.28 14.93
N GLN A 250 -11.46 -0.30 14.64
CA GLN A 250 -11.59 -1.74 14.42
C GLN A 250 -11.33 -2.04 12.93
N VAL A 251 -10.32 -2.86 12.64
CA VAL A 251 -9.92 -3.22 11.27
C VAL A 251 -9.86 -4.74 11.14
N GLU A 252 -10.50 -5.29 10.12
CA GLU A 252 -10.37 -6.71 9.78
C GLU A 252 -9.27 -6.91 8.75
N ILE A 253 -8.36 -7.83 9.02
CA ILE A 253 -7.33 -8.28 8.09
C ILE A 253 -7.84 -9.51 7.35
N CYS A 254 -7.93 -9.41 6.03
CA CYS A 254 -8.35 -10.53 5.21
C CYS A 254 -7.30 -11.64 5.20
N HIS A 255 -7.76 -12.88 5.08
CA HIS A 255 -6.90 -14.02 4.91
C HIS A 255 -6.15 -13.93 3.56
N PRO A 256 -4.81 -14.10 3.51
CA PRO A 256 -4.01 -13.84 2.30
C PRO A 256 -4.27 -14.81 1.14
N ARG A 257 -5.01 -15.87 1.35
CA ARG A 257 -5.42 -16.85 0.31
C ARG A 257 -6.91 -16.87 0.04
N ASP A 258 -7.71 -16.34 0.94
CA ASP A 258 -9.16 -16.25 0.79
C ASP A 258 -9.65 -14.90 1.31
N GLU A 259 -9.94 -14.01 0.38
CA GLU A 259 -10.33 -12.63 0.67
C GLU A 259 -11.71 -12.49 1.32
N ASP A 260 -12.53 -13.53 1.28
CA ASP A 260 -13.83 -13.57 1.95
C ASP A 260 -13.71 -13.98 3.42
N GLU A 261 -12.52 -14.45 3.82
CA GLU A 261 -12.25 -14.87 5.19
C GLU A 261 -11.38 -13.84 5.93
N THR A 262 -11.68 -13.67 7.23
CA THR A 262 -10.91 -12.80 8.12
C THR A 262 -9.78 -13.59 8.76
N LEU A 263 -8.54 -13.14 8.61
CA LEU A 263 -7.38 -13.71 9.28
C LEU A 263 -7.37 -13.34 10.77
N CYS A 264 -7.59 -12.07 11.08
CA CYS A 264 -7.67 -11.54 12.44
C CYS A 264 -8.34 -10.17 12.45
N ARG A 265 -8.66 -9.68 13.67
CA ARG A 265 -9.15 -8.32 13.91
C ARG A 265 -8.10 -7.52 14.64
N LEU A 266 -7.94 -6.27 14.24
CA LEU A 266 -7.04 -5.32 14.89
C LEU A 266 -7.85 -4.19 15.50
N GLU A 267 -7.50 -3.83 16.74
CA GLU A 267 -7.83 -2.53 17.32
C GLU A 267 -6.61 -1.65 17.17
N MET A 268 -6.68 -0.63 16.31
CA MET A 268 -5.53 0.21 15.98
C MET A 268 -5.69 1.65 16.45
N GLN A 269 -4.60 2.23 16.89
CA GLN A 269 -4.50 3.65 17.16
C GLN A 269 -4.48 4.44 15.84
N PRO A 270 -4.83 5.75 15.85
CA PRO A 270 -4.70 6.59 14.66
C PRO A 270 -3.33 6.46 14.00
N GLY A 271 -3.33 6.30 12.70
CA GLY A 271 -2.16 6.01 11.88
C GLY A 271 -2.55 5.22 10.64
N ALA A 272 -1.57 4.71 9.93
CA ALA A 272 -1.75 3.97 8.71
C ALA A 272 -1.49 2.48 8.89
N LEU A 273 -2.29 1.66 8.24
CA LEU A 273 -2.12 0.22 8.11
C LEU A 273 -1.92 -0.10 6.63
N SER A 274 -0.74 -0.55 6.27
CA SER A 274 -0.42 -0.95 4.89
C SER A 274 -0.18 -2.45 4.82
N SER A 275 -0.77 -3.09 3.81
CA SER A 275 -0.68 -4.54 3.60
C SER A 275 -0.13 -4.87 2.23
N SER A 276 0.72 -5.88 2.18
CA SER A 276 1.18 -6.53 0.95
C SER A 276 0.89 -8.03 1.04
N SER A 277 0.23 -8.60 0.04
CA SER A 277 -0.11 -10.02 0.03
C SER A 277 0.03 -10.63 -1.35
N ALA A 278 0.19 -11.95 -1.40
CA ALA A 278 0.22 -12.71 -2.63
C ALA A 278 -1.14 -12.71 -3.36
N ALA A 279 -2.24 -12.44 -2.64
CA ALA A 279 -3.61 -12.55 -3.16
C ALA A 279 -4.08 -11.36 -4.00
N GLU A 280 -3.42 -10.20 -3.94
CA GLU A 280 -3.92 -9.00 -4.62
C GLU A 280 -3.92 -9.10 -6.14
N ARG A 281 -2.89 -9.68 -6.73
CA ARG A 281 -2.80 -9.92 -8.18
C ARG A 281 -1.97 -11.17 -8.44
N PHE A 282 -2.48 -12.05 -9.29
CA PHE A 282 -1.79 -13.27 -9.68
C PHE A 282 -1.36 -13.21 -11.14
N LEU A 283 -0.12 -13.65 -11.39
CA LEU A 283 0.38 -13.97 -12.70
C LEU A 283 0.23 -15.48 -12.95
N ARG A 284 -0.34 -15.87 -14.06
CA ARG A 284 -0.35 -17.29 -14.49
C ARG A 284 0.55 -17.44 -15.71
N SER A 285 1.66 -18.13 -15.55
CA SER A 285 2.58 -18.44 -16.64
C SER A 285 3.14 -19.86 -16.47
N GLY A 286 3.19 -20.63 -17.56
CA GLY A 286 3.72 -22.00 -17.54
C GLY A 286 3.02 -22.96 -16.58
N GLY A 287 1.74 -22.73 -16.26
CA GLY A 287 0.98 -23.53 -15.31
C GLY A 287 1.26 -23.22 -13.82
N LYS A 288 2.09 -22.22 -13.54
CA LYS A 288 2.35 -21.71 -12.20
C LYS A 288 1.63 -20.37 -11.99
N THR A 289 1.27 -20.11 -10.74
CA THR A 289 0.72 -18.83 -10.29
C THR A 289 1.78 -18.10 -9.50
N TYR A 290 2.06 -16.85 -9.86
CA TYR A 290 3.04 -15.99 -9.21
C TYR A 290 2.34 -14.77 -8.62
N GLY A 291 2.85 -14.22 -7.53
CA GLY A 291 2.45 -12.91 -7.03
C GLY A 291 2.98 -11.78 -7.94
N HIS A 292 2.36 -10.62 -7.88
CA HIS A 292 2.77 -9.44 -8.66
C HIS A 292 3.96 -8.68 -8.06
N ILE A 293 4.36 -9.01 -6.83
CA ILE A 293 5.49 -8.37 -6.16
C ILE A 293 6.77 -9.10 -6.56
N LEU A 294 7.66 -8.38 -7.21
CA LEU A 294 8.96 -8.87 -7.65
C LEU A 294 10.04 -8.48 -6.63
N ASP A 295 11.00 -9.38 -6.39
CA ASP A 295 12.25 -8.98 -5.74
C ASP A 295 13.14 -8.28 -6.77
N PRO A 296 13.41 -6.97 -6.63
CA PRO A 296 14.20 -6.23 -7.61
C PRO A 296 15.59 -6.81 -7.81
N ARG A 297 16.17 -7.44 -6.79
CA ARG A 297 17.54 -7.96 -6.79
C ARG A 297 17.70 -9.17 -7.71
N SER A 298 16.69 -10.03 -7.74
CA SER A 298 16.64 -11.23 -8.58
C SER A 298 15.82 -11.05 -9.87
N GLY A 299 14.90 -10.07 -9.87
CA GLY A 299 13.90 -9.86 -10.91
C GLY A 299 12.79 -10.91 -10.92
N LEU A 300 12.71 -11.76 -9.90
CA LEU A 300 11.73 -12.84 -9.80
C LEU A 300 10.59 -12.50 -8.83
N PRO A 301 9.39 -13.04 -9.04
CA PRO A 301 8.31 -12.95 -8.07
C PRO A 301 8.74 -13.54 -6.72
N THR A 302 8.39 -12.84 -5.63
CA THR A 302 8.69 -13.34 -4.28
C THR A 302 7.63 -14.32 -3.79
N GLU A 303 8.07 -15.34 -3.05
CA GLU A 303 7.23 -16.35 -2.40
C GLU A 303 7.61 -16.53 -0.92
N THR A 304 8.26 -15.53 -0.32
CA THR A 304 8.89 -15.64 1.00
C THR A 304 7.85 -15.78 2.12
N ILE A 305 6.77 -15.01 2.05
CA ILE A 305 5.69 -15.00 3.03
C ILE A 305 4.32 -14.93 2.34
N GLU A 306 3.24 -15.13 3.08
CA GLU A 306 1.86 -15.05 2.57
C GLU A 306 1.33 -13.62 2.61
N GLY A 307 1.68 -12.85 3.64
CA GLY A 307 1.26 -11.47 3.79
C GLY A 307 2.06 -10.71 4.84
N ALA A 308 2.14 -9.41 4.64
CA ALA A 308 2.75 -8.46 5.55
C ALA A 308 1.78 -7.31 5.77
N THR A 309 1.41 -7.03 7.01
CA THR A 309 0.61 -5.85 7.38
C THR A 309 1.38 -5.04 8.38
N ILE A 310 1.54 -3.75 8.12
CA ILE A 310 2.34 -2.86 8.96
C ILE A 310 1.52 -1.63 9.33
N TRP A 311 1.46 -1.34 10.63
CA TRP A 311 1.00 -0.06 11.14
C TRP A 311 2.19 0.89 11.33
N THR A 312 2.01 2.12 10.87
CA THR A 312 2.93 3.26 11.06
C THR A 312 2.12 4.53 11.25
N ARG A 313 2.77 5.64 11.66
CA ARG A 313 2.08 6.94 11.73
C ARG A 313 1.75 7.52 10.36
N GLN A 314 2.53 7.20 9.33
CA GLN A 314 2.41 7.71 7.97
C GLN A 314 2.18 6.58 6.98
N ALA A 315 1.21 6.72 6.10
CA ALA A 315 0.89 5.70 5.11
C ALA A 315 2.03 5.52 4.07
N LEU A 316 2.74 6.59 3.74
CA LEU A 316 3.93 6.56 2.89
C LEU A 316 4.97 5.54 3.39
N LEU A 317 5.30 5.60 4.68
CA LEU A 317 6.25 4.66 5.28
C LEU A 317 5.68 3.24 5.31
N GLY A 318 4.41 3.10 5.68
CA GLY A 318 3.72 1.81 5.72
C GLY A 318 3.74 1.06 4.39
N ASP A 319 3.48 1.74 3.27
CA ASP A 319 3.51 1.15 1.93
C ASP A 319 4.92 0.61 1.58
N VAL A 320 5.96 1.40 1.86
CA VAL A 320 7.35 0.96 1.65
C VAL A 320 7.68 -0.24 2.51
N LEU A 321 7.39 -0.19 3.82
CA LEU A 321 7.74 -1.25 4.76
C LEU A 321 6.99 -2.56 4.48
N SER A 322 5.70 -2.49 4.10
CA SER A 322 4.92 -3.69 3.77
C SER A 322 5.50 -4.42 2.55
N THR A 323 5.96 -3.66 1.53
CA THR A 323 6.63 -4.20 0.34
C THR A 323 7.99 -4.82 0.69
N VAL A 324 8.82 -4.13 1.48
CA VAL A 324 10.12 -4.63 1.94
C VAL A 324 9.96 -5.92 2.74
N LEU A 325 9.03 -5.92 3.69
CA LEU A 325 8.77 -7.09 4.52
C LEU A 325 8.24 -8.27 3.70
N PHE A 326 7.40 -8.00 2.68
CA PHE A 326 6.89 -9.05 1.80
C PHE A 326 8.02 -9.70 0.98
N ILE A 327 9.02 -8.92 0.56
CA ILE A 327 10.17 -9.40 -0.22
C ILE A 327 11.18 -10.14 0.66
N LEU A 328 11.54 -9.57 1.81
CA LEU A 328 12.61 -10.10 2.68
C LEU A 328 12.11 -11.07 3.75
N GLY A 329 10.82 -11.03 4.08
CA GLY A 329 10.27 -11.82 5.18
C GLY A 329 10.95 -11.48 6.51
N ARG A 330 11.22 -12.51 7.29
CA ARG A 330 11.84 -12.38 8.62
C ARG A 330 13.24 -11.78 8.62
N GLU A 331 13.95 -11.83 7.50
CA GLU A 331 15.29 -11.23 7.38
C GLU A 331 15.27 -9.71 7.55
N ALA A 332 14.12 -9.07 7.24
CA ALA A 332 13.94 -7.63 7.43
C ALA A 332 13.76 -7.23 8.91
N LEU A 333 13.47 -8.20 9.79
CA LEU A 333 13.14 -8.00 11.19
C LEU A 333 14.33 -8.32 12.10
N GLY A 334 14.30 -7.80 13.33
CA GLY A 334 15.31 -8.08 14.35
C GLY A 334 16.38 -7.00 14.45
N GLU A 335 17.34 -7.24 15.33
CA GLU A 335 18.45 -6.32 15.58
C GLU A 335 19.32 -6.21 14.33
N GLY A 336 19.44 -4.99 13.77
CA GLY A 336 20.13 -4.74 12.50
C GLY A 336 19.29 -4.99 11.26
N GLY A 337 18.00 -5.30 11.40
CA GLY A 337 17.05 -5.42 10.29
C GLY A 337 16.70 -4.05 9.68
N CYS A 338 16.54 -4.02 8.36
CA CYS A 338 16.29 -2.77 7.63
C CYS A 338 14.95 -2.09 7.98
N ILE A 339 13.97 -2.81 8.50
CA ILE A 339 12.67 -2.25 8.92
C ILE A 339 12.88 -1.25 10.07
N GLU A 340 13.63 -1.64 11.12
CA GLU A 340 13.89 -0.74 12.25
C GLU A 340 14.68 0.50 11.80
N GLU A 341 15.66 0.31 10.94
CA GLU A 341 16.45 1.42 10.39
C GLU A 341 15.59 2.40 9.58
N LEU A 342 14.71 1.91 8.71
CA LEU A 342 13.77 2.75 7.95
C LEU A 342 12.81 3.51 8.87
N VAL A 343 12.23 2.84 9.86
CA VAL A 343 11.32 3.48 10.82
C VAL A 343 12.03 4.62 11.54
N ARG A 344 13.28 4.40 12.01
CA ARG A 344 14.08 5.44 12.66
C ARG A 344 14.44 6.57 11.72
N ALA A 345 14.88 6.26 10.50
CA ALA A 345 15.33 7.25 9.52
C ALA A 345 14.18 8.17 9.04
N TRP A 346 12.94 7.67 9.05
CA TRP A 346 11.76 8.42 8.57
C TRP A 346 10.91 8.99 9.70
N THR A 347 11.23 8.68 10.96
CA THR A 347 10.59 9.31 12.12
C THR A 347 11.10 10.75 12.26
N PRO A 348 10.21 11.74 12.38
CA PRO A 348 10.61 13.13 12.59
C PRO A 348 11.48 13.31 13.83
N ALA A 349 12.39 14.28 13.77
CA ALA A 349 13.26 14.56 14.91
C ALA A 349 12.46 14.96 16.16
N GLY A 350 12.75 14.29 17.27
CA GLY A 350 12.05 14.49 18.55
C GLY A 350 10.83 13.60 18.76
N GLU A 351 10.46 12.77 17.78
CA GLU A 351 9.45 11.74 17.94
C GLU A 351 10.07 10.37 18.21
N GLU A 352 9.32 9.51 18.91
CA GLU A 352 9.72 8.13 19.12
C GLU A 352 9.37 7.27 17.90
N PRO A 353 10.31 6.45 17.39
CA PRO A 353 10.06 5.52 16.31
C PRO A 353 9.00 4.49 16.71
N ARG A 354 7.97 4.33 15.88
CA ARG A 354 6.88 3.37 16.14
C ARG A 354 6.45 2.66 14.88
N ALA A 355 6.38 1.34 14.96
CA ALA A 355 5.72 0.49 13.98
C ALA A 355 5.18 -0.78 14.64
N SER A 356 4.10 -1.31 14.10
CA SER A 356 3.57 -2.61 14.52
C SER A 356 3.36 -3.46 13.28
N ILE A 357 3.80 -4.70 13.33
CA ILE A 357 3.91 -5.61 12.19
C ILE A 357 3.09 -6.86 12.48
N LEU A 358 2.29 -7.29 11.51
CA LEU A 358 1.68 -8.59 11.46
C LEU A 358 2.24 -9.34 10.25
N LEU A 359 2.96 -10.42 10.52
CA LEU A 359 3.58 -11.27 9.52
C LEU A 359 2.78 -12.56 9.39
N ALA A 360 2.25 -12.81 8.19
CA ALA A 360 1.51 -14.04 7.87
C ALA A 360 2.38 -15.00 7.05
N GLU A 361 2.52 -16.23 7.53
CA GLU A 361 3.40 -17.24 6.95
C GLU A 361 2.66 -18.56 6.69
N LYS A 362 3.20 -19.36 5.76
CA LYS A 362 2.71 -20.73 5.50
C LYS A 362 2.81 -21.59 6.75
N ASN A 363 1.69 -22.16 7.14
CA ASN A 363 1.62 -23.13 8.22
C ASN A 363 0.58 -24.23 7.93
N PRO A 364 0.96 -25.35 7.31
CA PRO A 364 0.02 -26.40 6.94
C PRO A 364 -0.79 -27.00 8.10
N GLY A 365 -0.32 -26.77 9.35
CA GLY A 365 -1.01 -27.25 10.56
C GLY A 365 -2.04 -26.29 11.14
N SER A 366 -2.16 -25.07 10.58
CA SER A 366 -3.13 -24.07 11.02
C SER A 366 -4.33 -24.00 10.09
N TRP A 367 -5.39 -23.32 10.56
CA TRP A 367 -6.58 -23.05 9.76
C TRP A 367 -6.21 -22.25 8.49
N GLY A 368 -6.76 -22.62 7.34
CA GLY A 368 -6.41 -22.01 6.06
C GLY A 368 -4.94 -22.18 5.63
N GLY A 369 -4.11 -22.91 6.39
CA GLY A 369 -2.70 -23.13 6.09
C GLY A 369 -1.80 -21.92 6.32
N VAL A 370 -2.25 -20.95 7.12
CA VAL A 370 -1.53 -19.71 7.45
C VAL A 370 -1.51 -19.52 8.97
N SER A 371 -0.39 -19.04 9.49
CA SER A 371 -0.27 -18.51 10.85
C SER A 371 0.29 -17.11 10.80
N TRP A 372 0.04 -16.33 11.85
CA TRP A 372 0.55 -14.96 11.94
C TRP A 372 1.27 -14.72 13.27
N GLU A 373 2.14 -13.72 13.27
CA GLU A 373 2.91 -13.27 14.42
C GLU A 373 3.04 -11.76 14.40
N THR A 374 3.03 -11.12 15.58
CA THR A 374 3.18 -9.66 15.69
C THR A 374 4.53 -9.28 16.26
N PHE A 375 5.04 -8.14 15.77
CA PHE A 375 6.27 -7.50 16.21
C PHE A 375 6.02 -6.00 16.39
N HIS A 376 6.74 -5.35 17.32
CA HIS A 376 6.57 -3.93 17.59
C HIS A 376 7.93 -3.24 17.71
N ILE A 377 7.98 -2.03 17.19
CA ILE A 377 9.04 -1.05 17.42
C ILE A 377 8.40 0.08 18.21
N GLY A 378 8.91 0.37 19.41
CA GLY A 378 8.28 1.32 20.32
C GLY A 378 6.94 0.83 20.88
N GLU A 379 6.04 1.76 21.23
CA GLU A 379 4.70 1.41 21.70
C GLU A 379 3.86 0.79 20.58
N PRO A 380 3.05 -0.25 20.87
CA PRO A 380 2.17 -0.86 19.89
C PRO A 380 1.20 0.14 19.25
N GLY A 381 1.08 0.09 17.93
CA GLY A 381 0.09 0.86 17.18
C GLY A 381 -1.23 0.11 17.01
N PHE A 382 -1.24 -1.20 17.26
CA PHE A 382 -2.45 -2.02 17.30
C PHE A 382 -2.32 -3.17 18.31
N THR A 383 -3.47 -3.70 18.71
CA THR A 383 -3.61 -5.03 19.34
C THR A 383 -4.38 -5.94 18.41
N ALA A 384 -4.00 -7.20 18.34
CA ALA A 384 -4.64 -8.20 17.50
C ALA A 384 -5.46 -9.17 18.33
N ALA A 385 -6.65 -9.53 17.82
CA ALA A 385 -7.54 -10.55 18.37
C ALA A 385 -7.91 -11.57 17.28
N ASP A 386 -8.17 -12.82 17.71
CA ASP A 386 -8.61 -13.91 16.83
C ASP A 386 -10.02 -13.70 16.28
#